data_f585c7772a43cc9c78d1efce6f285ede
#
_entry.id   f585c7772a43cc9c78d1efce6f285ede
#
_cell.length_a   1.000
_cell.length_b   1.000
_cell.length_c   1.000
_cell.angle_alpha   90.00
_cell.angle_beta   90.00
_cell.angle_gamma   90.00
#
_symmetry.space_group_name_H-M   'P 1'
#
loop_
_entity.id
_entity.type
_entity.pdbx_description
1 polymer ?
#
loop_
_entity_poly.entity_id
_entity_poly.type
_entity_poly.pdbx_seq_one_letter_code
_entity_poly.pdbx_strand_id
1 'polypeptide(L)'
;MKESCQKNHISLPEEFSERMKIRLGREWEAFLEACSLPPKRGLRLNLQKAEANTDFPLEKWKENWKLEELKSESLKLENSKNEYGLALAREYLCDEEYLQSIGVQIGHDAYHEAGLYYIQDPSAMSVVPYMEIRPFDRCLDLCASPGGKSLQMADRLKTEEGGILLSNEFIMERAKNLSKNVERMGYSHVAVSSCSAEELEAQFPAFFSRILVDAPCSGEGMFRKNPEAIADWSLEKVSQCAGLQRDILGHALPMLREGGLLAYSTCTFSEEENEEMREWILEKHPELSFLGERHLYFHNSVGEGQYFSLFRKEGKDLEREDVDISKLSMLWEKKAKKYFYYPSSLKCFLSLPLLRIGIAVLEEGKKSWEWSHSLSHAIDLPKWGDALTKLPEKSPETKLLYRLSLSGEDRRVEAYLNGQEIAVEQEELRNFLIADRKVKGNSKKSNIESDKKSDKESDKESDKESDKGLALCTCDGLPLGFGYYRNGRLRNLYPKGIRFKK
;
A
#
# COMPACT_ATOMS: atom_id res chain seq x y z
N MET A 1 -3.32 -25.88 37.72
CA MET A 1 -4.07 -24.64 37.84
C MET A 1 -4.87 -24.51 36.55
N LYS A 2 -6.17 -24.57 36.64
CA LYS A 2 -7.07 -24.40 35.48
C LYS A 2 -7.18 -22.90 35.22
N GLU A 3 -6.52 -22.40 34.21
CA GLU A 3 -6.82 -21.06 33.71
C GLU A 3 -8.23 -21.07 33.14
N SER A 4 -9.10 -20.35 33.80
CA SER A 4 -10.44 -20.04 33.31
C SER A 4 -10.30 -19.11 32.10
N CYS A 5 -10.34 -19.68 30.89
CA CYS A 5 -10.59 -18.93 29.68
C CYS A 5 -11.97 -18.28 29.85
N GLN A 6 -12.00 -16.99 30.20
CA GLN A 6 -13.24 -16.21 30.18
C GLN A 6 -13.65 -16.15 28.69
N LYS A 7 -14.64 -16.98 28.33
CA LYS A 7 -15.30 -16.86 27.02
C LYS A 7 -15.97 -15.49 26.99
N ASN A 8 -15.41 -14.57 26.25
CA ASN A 8 -16.07 -13.31 25.91
C ASN A 8 -17.33 -13.65 25.10
N HIS A 9 -18.46 -13.75 25.78
CA HIS A 9 -19.74 -13.89 25.06
C HIS A 9 -20.07 -12.58 24.38
N ILE A 10 -19.87 -12.55 23.06
CA ILE A 10 -20.36 -11.46 22.22
C ILE A 10 -21.89 -11.52 22.24
N SER A 11 -22.54 -10.45 22.69
CA SER A 11 -24.00 -10.34 22.62
C SER A 11 -24.37 -9.87 21.22
N LEU A 12 -24.79 -10.80 20.37
CA LEU A 12 -25.25 -10.51 19.02
C LEU A 12 -26.68 -9.95 19.03
N PRO A 13 -27.08 -9.06 18.11
CA PRO A 13 -28.46 -8.62 17.97
C PRO A 13 -29.40 -9.82 17.71
N GLU A 14 -30.59 -9.78 18.28
CA GLU A 14 -31.56 -10.87 18.18
C GLU A 14 -31.96 -11.14 16.73
N GLU A 15 -32.34 -10.09 16.01
CA GLU A 15 -32.73 -10.17 14.59
C GLU A 15 -31.58 -10.71 13.69
N PHE A 16 -30.34 -10.30 13.95
CA PHE A 16 -29.17 -10.85 13.29
C PHE A 16 -29.03 -12.36 13.56
N SER A 17 -29.17 -12.76 14.82
CA SER A 17 -29.02 -14.17 15.25
C SER A 17 -30.10 -15.06 14.62
N GLU A 18 -31.34 -14.59 14.51
CA GLU A 18 -32.43 -15.32 13.86
C GLU A 18 -32.15 -15.51 12.36
N ARG A 19 -31.73 -14.47 11.66
CA ARG A 19 -31.37 -14.52 10.25
C ARG A 19 -30.23 -15.50 9.99
N MET A 20 -29.16 -15.42 10.79
CA MET A 20 -28.00 -16.28 10.65
C MET A 20 -28.29 -17.75 10.98
N LYS A 21 -29.19 -18.03 11.94
CA LYS A 21 -29.67 -19.41 12.19
C LYS A 21 -30.35 -20.02 10.98
N ILE A 22 -31.19 -19.23 10.31
CA ILE A 22 -31.87 -19.69 9.07
C ILE A 22 -30.84 -19.93 7.96
N ARG A 23 -29.92 -18.98 7.78
CA ARG A 23 -28.89 -19.01 6.72
C ARG A 23 -27.90 -20.17 6.91
N LEU A 24 -27.35 -20.36 8.10
CA LEU A 24 -26.32 -21.34 8.38
C LEU A 24 -26.86 -22.72 8.74
N GLY A 25 -28.11 -22.80 9.19
CA GLY A 25 -28.72 -24.07 9.56
C GLY A 25 -27.86 -24.86 10.57
N ARG A 26 -27.30 -25.99 10.12
CA ARG A 26 -26.47 -26.87 10.95
C ARG A 26 -25.11 -26.27 11.35
N GLU A 27 -24.63 -25.25 10.63
CA GLU A 27 -23.34 -24.60 10.89
C GLU A 27 -23.46 -23.49 11.94
N TRP A 28 -24.67 -23.14 12.38
CA TRP A 28 -24.91 -22.05 13.34
C TRP A 28 -24.13 -22.21 14.65
N GLU A 29 -24.09 -23.41 15.23
CA GLU A 29 -23.38 -23.64 16.48
C GLU A 29 -21.86 -23.45 16.32
N ALA A 30 -21.29 -23.92 15.20
CA ALA A 30 -19.89 -23.72 14.87
C ALA A 30 -19.57 -22.22 14.66
N PHE A 31 -20.48 -21.49 14.03
CA PHE A 31 -20.37 -20.04 13.86
C PHE A 31 -20.35 -19.30 15.22
N LEU A 32 -21.28 -19.65 16.14
CA LEU A 32 -21.31 -19.06 17.47
C LEU A 32 -20.05 -19.36 18.28
N GLU A 33 -19.55 -20.59 18.20
CA GLU A 33 -18.30 -20.94 18.85
C GLU A 33 -17.14 -20.10 18.31
N ALA A 34 -17.05 -19.95 17.00
CA ALA A 34 -16.04 -19.13 16.33
C ALA A 34 -16.14 -17.64 16.68
N CYS A 35 -17.34 -17.10 16.94
CA CYS A 35 -17.51 -15.72 17.43
C CYS A 35 -16.80 -15.46 18.75
N SER A 36 -16.60 -16.49 19.57
CA SER A 36 -15.95 -16.39 20.90
C SER A 36 -14.42 -16.50 20.83
N LEU A 37 -13.86 -16.82 19.67
CA LEU A 37 -12.42 -16.96 19.47
C LEU A 37 -11.78 -15.58 19.21
N PRO A 38 -10.54 -15.36 19.65
CA PRO A 38 -9.84 -14.11 19.33
C PRO A 38 -9.61 -13.97 17.81
N PRO A 39 -9.71 -12.75 17.27
CA PRO A 39 -9.43 -12.50 15.86
C PRO A 39 -7.96 -12.78 15.55
N LYS A 40 -7.69 -13.38 14.40
CA LYS A 40 -6.32 -13.58 13.92
C LYS A 40 -5.88 -12.42 13.05
N ARG A 41 -4.59 -12.10 13.09
CA ARG A 41 -3.98 -11.11 12.22
C ARG A 41 -3.18 -11.75 11.11
N GLY A 42 -3.30 -11.16 9.93
CA GLY A 42 -2.46 -11.50 8.81
C GLY A 42 -1.47 -10.37 8.48
N LEU A 43 -0.36 -10.76 7.93
CA LEU A 43 0.66 -9.88 7.36
C LEU A 43 0.78 -10.12 5.87
N ARG A 44 0.81 -9.05 5.10
CA ARG A 44 1.09 -9.14 3.67
C ARG A 44 2.41 -8.45 3.37
N LEU A 45 3.34 -9.18 2.76
CA LEU A 45 4.66 -8.66 2.42
C LEU A 45 4.63 -7.78 1.17
N ASN A 46 5.41 -6.71 1.20
CA ASN A 46 5.77 -5.92 0.04
C ASN A 46 7.02 -6.54 -0.61
N LEU A 47 6.79 -7.52 -1.47
CA LEU A 47 7.91 -8.23 -2.11
C LEU A 47 8.71 -7.32 -3.03
N GLN A 48 8.08 -6.37 -3.73
CA GLN A 48 8.81 -5.40 -4.57
C GLN A 48 9.84 -4.62 -3.74
N LYS A 49 9.48 -4.23 -2.51
CA LYS A 49 10.42 -3.54 -1.61
C LYS A 49 11.50 -4.46 -1.07
N ALA A 50 11.16 -5.70 -0.72
CA ALA A 50 12.13 -6.69 -0.27
C ALA A 50 13.14 -7.02 -1.39
N GLU A 51 12.67 -7.25 -2.61
CA GLU A 51 13.50 -7.52 -3.79
C GLU A 51 14.39 -6.33 -4.18
N ALA A 52 13.89 -5.10 -4.04
CA ALA A 52 14.68 -3.89 -4.30
C ALA A 52 15.79 -3.65 -3.26
N ASN A 53 15.71 -4.29 -2.10
CA ASN A 53 16.69 -4.17 -1.00
C ASN A 53 17.36 -5.53 -0.74
N THR A 54 18.28 -5.90 -1.62
CA THR A 54 18.97 -7.21 -1.62
C THR A 54 19.75 -7.53 -0.35
N ASP A 55 20.08 -6.52 0.46
CA ASP A 55 20.75 -6.69 1.76
C ASP A 55 19.78 -7.16 2.86
N PHE A 56 18.46 -7.11 2.62
CA PHE A 56 17.47 -7.55 3.60
C PHE A 56 17.39 -9.08 3.66
N PRO A 57 17.59 -9.69 4.83
CA PRO A 57 17.60 -11.15 4.98
C PRO A 57 16.16 -11.70 5.13
N LEU A 58 15.38 -11.64 4.06
CA LEU A 58 13.93 -11.92 4.06
C LEU A 58 13.58 -13.27 4.68
N GLU A 59 14.26 -14.37 4.27
CA GLU A 59 13.92 -15.71 4.75
C GLU A 59 14.23 -15.86 6.24
N LYS A 60 15.40 -15.37 6.70
CA LYS A 60 15.73 -15.37 8.12
C LYS A 60 14.74 -14.53 8.95
N TRP A 61 14.26 -13.42 8.40
CA TRP A 61 13.26 -12.57 9.06
C TRP A 61 11.93 -13.32 9.19
N LYS A 62 11.45 -14.00 8.14
CA LYS A 62 10.26 -14.86 8.18
C LYS A 62 10.37 -15.96 9.24
N GLU A 63 11.51 -16.64 9.27
CA GLU A 63 11.79 -17.68 10.27
C GLU A 63 11.78 -17.15 11.70
N ASN A 64 12.44 -16.01 11.94
CA ASN A 64 12.47 -15.37 13.25
C ASN A 64 11.07 -14.92 13.72
N TRP A 65 10.21 -14.54 12.81
CA TRP A 65 8.83 -14.12 13.09
C TRP A 65 7.84 -15.29 13.09
N LYS A 66 8.30 -16.50 12.78
CA LYS A 66 7.46 -17.71 12.65
C LYS A 66 6.22 -17.46 11.79
N LEU A 67 6.41 -16.81 10.64
CA LEU A 67 5.31 -16.51 9.73
C LEU A 67 4.83 -17.79 9.05
N GLU A 68 3.54 -18.08 9.14
CA GLU A 68 2.89 -19.19 8.45
C GLU A 68 2.25 -18.69 7.17
N GLU A 69 2.63 -19.26 6.02
CA GLU A 69 1.97 -18.93 4.76
C GLU A 69 0.48 -19.28 4.81
N LEU A 70 -0.34 -18.34 4.38
CA LEU A 70 -1.75 -18.62 4.11
C LEU A 70 -1.84 -19.56 2.92
N LYS A 71 -1.98 -20.85 3.22
CA LYS A 71 -2.12 -21.87 2.19
C LYS A 71 -3.44 -21.71 1.45
N SER A 72 -3.37 -21.67 0.15
CA SER A 72 -4.54 -21.72 -0.72
C SER A 72 -5.11 -23.15 -0.79
N GLU A 73 -5.49 -23.74 0.34
CA GLU A 73 -6.20 -25.00 0.28
C GLU A 73 -7.55 -24.77 -0.42
N SER A 74 -7.63 -25.29 -1.66
CA SER A 74 -8.82 -25.28 -2.52
C SER A 74 -9.58 -23.95 -2.58
N LEU A 75 -8.95 -22.92 -3.13
CA LEU A 75 -9.63 -21.65 -3.42
C LEU A 75 -10.52 -21.80 -4.66
N LYS A 76 -11.51 -22.71 -4.59
CA LYS A 76 -12.59 -22.74 -5.57
C LYS A 76 -13.59 -21.65 -5.25
N LEU A 77 -13.94 -20.88 -6.26
CA LEU A 77 -15.09 -20.00 -6.16
C LEU A 77 -16.36 -20.86 -6.15
N GLU A 78 -17.28 -20.54 -5.27
CA GLU A 78 -18.62 -21.11 -5.29
C GLU A 78 -19.28 -20.75 -6.62
N ASN A 79 -20.03 -21.70 -7.16
CA ASN A 79 -20.71 -21.56 -8.46
C ASN A 79 -19.78 -21.31 -9.68
N SER A 80 -18.45 -21.47 -9.53
CA SER A 80 -17.50 -21.34 -10.63
C SER A 80 -17.23 -22.66 -11.33
N LYS A 81 -17.06 -22.60 -12.67
CA LYS A 81 -16.61 -23.74 -13.49
C LYS A 81 -15.09 -23.82 -13.59
N ASN A 82 -14.36 -22.80 -13.12
CA ASN A 82 -12.91 -22.68 -13.29
C ASN A 82 -12.17 -22.90 -11.95
N GLU A 83 -11.03 -23.58 -12.00
CA GLU A 83 -10.07 -23.61 -10.91
C GLU A 83 -9.07 -22.48 -11.11
N TYR A 84 -9.01 -21.56 -10.13
CA TYR A 84 -8.05 -20.48 -10.16
C TYR A 84 -6.76 -20.93 -9.47
N GLY A 85 -5.66 -20.98 -10.21
CA GLY A 85 -4.32 -21.18 -9.66
C GLY A 85 -3.84 -19.89 -8.98
N LEU A 86 -3.96 -19.81 -7.65
CA LEU A 86 -3.66 -18.59 -6.92
C LEU A 86 -2.32 -18.69 -6.22
N ALA A 87 -1.41 -17.79 -6.57
CA ALA A 87 -0.18 -17.59 -5.81
C ALA A 87 -0.47 -16.66 -4.63
N LEU A 88 -0.66 -17.22 -3.43
CA LEU A 88 -0.76 -16.47 -2.16
C LEU A 88 0.61 -16.33 -1.47
N ALA A 89 1.71 -16.42 -2.21
CA ALA A 89 3.08 -16.44 -1.66
C ALA A 89 3.50 -15.19 -0.87
N ARG A 90 2.57 -14.27 -0.61
CA ARG A 90 2.84 -12.97 0.03
C ARG A 90 2.03 -12.73 1.30
N GLU A 91 1.08 -13.61 1.57
CA GLU A 91 0.15 -13.52 2.68
C GLU A 91 0.53 -14.53 3.77
N TYR A 92 0.60 -14.04 5.01
CA TYR A 92 1.05 -14.81 6.16
C TYR A 92 0.13 -14.59 7.36
N LEU A 93 -0.01 -15.63 8.18
CA LEU A 93 -0.50 -15.48 9.56
C LEU A 93 0.67 -15.17 10.48
N CYS A 94 0.39 -14.41 11.53
CA CYS A 94 1.35 -14.14 12.58
C CYS A 94 0.81 -14.55 13.96
N ASP A 95 1.67 -15.11 14.76
CA ASP A 95 1.43 -15.37 16.18
C ASP A 95 1.84 -14.12 16.98
N GLU A 96 0.82 -13.32 17.37
CA GLU A 96 1.06 -12.07 18.12
C GLU A 96 1.64 -12.33 19.50
N GLU A 97 1.21 -13.40 20.19
CA GLU A 97 1.72 -13.72 21.52
C GLU A 97 3.20 -14.07 21.47
N TYR A 98 3.58 -14.88 20.47
CA TYR A 98 4.98 -15.17 20.22
C TYR A 98 5.79 -13.91 19.91
N LEU A 99 5.32 -13.06 18.99
CA LEU A 99 6.02 -11.83 18.60
C LEU A 99 6.18 -10.87 19.78
N GLN A 100 5.15 -10.71 20.60
CA GLN A 100 5.26 -9.95 21.86
C GLN A 100 6.27 -10.55 22.82
N SER A 101 6.36 -11.89 22.91
CA SER A 101 7.32 -12.58 23.78
C SER A 101 8.77 -12.31 23.41
N ILE A 102 9.04 -12.03 22.13
CA ILE A 102 10.38 -11.64 21.60
C ILE A 102 10.55 -10.11 21.47
N GLY A 103 9.64 -9.32 22.05
CA GLY A 103 9.71 -7.86 22.09
C GLY A 103 9.24 -7.14 20.83
N VAL A 104 8.58 -7.83 19.90
CA VAL A 104 8.04 -7.25 18.67
C VAL A 104 6.59 -6.84 18.86
N GLN A 105 6.30 -5.55 18.68
CA GLN A 105 4.94 -5.03 18.61
C GLN A 105 4.57 -4.78 17.15
N ILE A 106 3.73 -5.64 16.59
CA ILE A 106 3.28 -5.54 15.20
C ILE A 106 2.67 -4.16 14.93
N GLY A 107 3.10 -3.52 13.85
CA GLY A 107 2.66 -2.18 13.49
C GLY A 107 3.38 -1.04 14.21
N HIS A 108 4.25 -1.36 15.17
CA HIS A 108 5.11 -0.44 15.91
C HIS A 108 6.58 -0.89 15.88
N ASP A 109 7.05 -1.35 14.74
CA ASP A 109 8.41 -1.81 14.52
C ASP A 109 9.02 -1.20 13.27
N ALA A 110 10.34 -1.33 13.13
CA ALA A 110 11.10 -0.72 12.04
C ALA A 110 10.71 -1.26 10.66
N TYR A 111 10.32 -2.52 10.56
CA TYR A 111 9.95 -3.15 9.29
C TYR A 111 8.58 -2.68 8.80
N HIS A 112 7.64 -2.46 9.72
CA HIS A 112 6.36 -1.82 9.40
C HIS A 112 6.57 -0.39 8.91
N GLU A 113 7.38 0.41 9.63
CA GLU A 113 7.68 1.78 9.24
C GLU A 113 8.44 1.85 7.90
N ALA A 114 9.32 0.91 7.64
CA ALA A 114 9.98 0.77 6.34
C ALA A 114 9.02 0.37 5.20
N GLY A 115 7.79 -0.04 5.50
CA GLY A 115 6.81 -0.50 4.51
C GLY A 115 7.12 -1.88 3.94
N LEU A 116 7.81 -2.74 4.70
CA LEU A 116 8.05 -4.13 4.32
C LEU A 116 6.77 -4.95 4.33
N TYR A 117 5.85 -4.65 5.25
CA TYR A 117 4.61 -5.37 5.36
C TYR A 117 3.42 -4.46 5.67
N TYR A 118 2.24 -4.98 5.38
CA TYR A 118 0.94 -4.38 5.71
C TYR A 118 0.13 -5.36 6.56
N ILE A 119 -0.48 -4.88 7.65
CA ILE A 119 -1.38 -5.69 8.48
C ILE A 119 -2.76 -5.72 7.83
N GLN A 120 -3.26 -6.91 7.55
CA GLN A 120 -4.56 -7.08 6.91
C GLN A 120 -5.27 -8.31 7.48
N ASP A 121 -6.60 -8.26 7.49
CA ASP A 121 -7.41 -9.41 7.81
C ASP A 121 -7.22 -10.54 6.78
N PRO A 122 -7.02 -11.80 7.21
CA PRO A 122 -6.80 -12.91 6.29
C PRO A 122 -7.92 -13.12 5.28
N SER A 123 -9.19 -12.94 5.69
CA SER A 123 -10.33 -13.08 4.78
C SER A 123 -10.36 -11.96 3.75
N ALA A 124 -10.04 -10.72 4.16
CA ALA A 124 -9.94 -9.58 3.23
C ALA A 124 -8.80 -9.72 2.23
N MET A 125 -7.72 -10.47 2.56
CA MET A 125 -6.63 -10.76 1.62
C MET A 125 -7.06 -11.67 0.49
N SER A 126 -8.12 -12.46 0.65
CA SER A 126 -8.55 -13.46 -0.33
C SER A 126 -9.18 -12.87 -1.61
N VAL A 127 -9.61 -11.62 -1.61
CA VAL A 127 -10.35 -11.01 -2.74
C VAL A 127 -9.46 -10.75 -3.95
N VAL A 128 -8.37 -10.00 -3.76
CA VAL A 128 -7.51 -9.53 -4.85
C VAL A 128 -6.84 -10.65 -5.67
N PRO A 129 -6.45 -11.80 -5.10
CA PRO A 129 -5.92 -12.92 -5.87
C PRO A 129 -6.82 -13.37 -7.03
N TYR A 130 -8.13 -13.30 -6.88
CA TYR A 130 -9.09 -13.71 -7.93
C TYR A 130 -9.30 -12.66 -9.02
N MET A 131 -8.77 -11.45 -8.85
CA MET A 131 -8.91 -10.39 -9.85
C MET A 131 -7.98 -10.56 -11.05
N GLU A 132 -7.12 -11.56 -11.08
CA GLU A 132 -6.20 -11.85 -12.20
C GLU A 132 -5.43 -10.60 -12.65
N ILE A 133 -4.94 -9.80 -11.69
CA ILE A 133 -4.25 -8.55 -11.99
C ILE A 133 -2.89 -8.85 -12.63
N ARG A 134 -2.66 -8.25 -13.79
CA ARG A 134 -1.42 -8.36 -14.57
C ARG A 134 -0.58 -7.09 -14.43
N PRO A 135 0.73 -7.17 -14.64
CA PRO A 135 1.66 -6.06 -14.42
C PRO A 135 1.31 -4.75 -15.13
N PHE A 136 0.58 -4.81 -16.23
CA PHE A 136 0.20 -3.68 -17.10
C PHE A 136 -1.26 -3.23 -16.99
N ASP A 137 -2.04 -3.82 -16.08
CA ASP A 137 -3.47 -3.49 -15.94
C ASP A 137 -3.71 -2.06 -15.47
N ARG A 138 -4.88 -1.52 -15.85
CA ARG A 138 -5.42 -0.25 -15.38
C ARG A 138 -6.45 -0.55 -14.30
N CYS A 139 -6.07 -0.33 -13.06
CA CYS A 139 -6.86 -0.73 -11.90
C CYS A 139 -7.55 0.46 -11.23
N LEU A 140 -8.75 0.22 -10.72
CA LEU A 140 -9.49 1.11 -9.83
C LEU A 140 -9.87 0.34 -8.56
N ASP A 141 -9.56 0.92 -7.40
CA ASP A 141 -10.17 0.57 -6.12
C ASP A 141 -11.05 1.75 -5.71
N LEU A 142 -12.38 1.57 -5.77
CA LEU A 142 -13.33 2.67 -5.69
C LEU A 142 -13.64 3.11 -4.25
N CYS A 143 -13.52 2.18 -3.27
CA CYS A 143 -13.76 2.42 -1.85
C CYS A 143 -12.54 1.99 -1.02
N ALA A 144 -11.40 2.58 -1.33
CA ALA A 144 -10.08 2.01 -1.06
C ALA A 144 -9.59 2.04 0.40
N SER A 145 -10.12 2.93 1.25
CA SER A 145 -9.57 3.14 2.60
C SER A 145 -9.87 1.96 3.56
N PRO A 146 -8.90 1.54 4.36
CA PRO A 146 -7.59 2.15 4.65
C PRO A 146 -6.44 1.78 3.70
N GLY A 147 -6.66 0.95 2.65
CA GLY A 147 -5.67 0.65 1.63
C GLY A 147 -5.24 -0.82 1.55
N GLY A 148 -5.77 -1.72 2.36
CA GLY A 148 -5.33 -3.12 2.37
C GLY A 148 -5.44 -3.78 1.00
N LYS A 149 -6.61 -3.75 0.38
CA LYS A 149 -6.84 -4.32 -0.96
C LYS A 149 -6.16 -3.49 -2.06
N SER A 150 -6.20 -2.15 -1.99
CA SER A 150 -5.45 -1.26 -2.90
C SER A 150 -3.96 -1.61 -2.98
N LEU A 151 -3.30 -1.73 -1.83
CA LEU A 151 -1.87 -2.04 -1.79
C LEU A 151 -1.58 -3.47 -2.26
N GLN A 152 -2.52 -4.39 -2.10
CA GLN A 152 -2.43 -5.75 -2.65
C GLN A 152 -2.55 -5.74 -4.19
N MET A 153 -3.40 -4.86 -4.73
CA MET A 153 -3.47 -4.62 -6.18
C MET A 153 -2.18 -3.98 -6.70
N ALA A 154 -1.69 -2.94 -6.02
CA ALA A 154 -0.46 -2.23 -6.40
C ALA A 154 0.76 -3.16 -6.47
N ASP A 155 0.87 -4.12 -5.55
CA ASP A 155 1.99 -5.06 -5.50
C ASP A 155 2.06 -6.01 -6.72
N ARG A 156 0.99 -6.14 -7.49
CA ARG A 156 0.91 -6.94 -8.72
C ARG A 156 1.22 -6.15 -9.99
N LEU A 157 1.15 -4.83 -9.91
CA LEU A 157 1.41 -3.92 -11.02
C LEU A 157 2.90 -3.58 -11.12
N LYS A 158 3.34 -3.24 -12.32
CA LYS A 158 4.72 -2.80 -12.58
C LYS A 158 4.75 -1.51 -13.37
N THR A 159 5.52 -0.54 -12.87
CA THR A 159 5.71 0.77 -13.51
C THR A 159 6.28 0.64 -14.92
N GLU A 160 7.27 -0.22 -15.10
CA GLU A 160 7.96 -0.48 -16.38
C GLU A 160 7.09 -1.18 -17.43
N GLU A 161 5.98 -1.77 -17.01
CA GLU A 161 5.00 -2.38 -17.90
C GLU A 161 3.76 -1.50 -18.13
N GLY A 162 3.73 -0.32 -17.50
CA GLY A 162 2.64 0.65 -17.67
C GLY A 162 1.44 0.44 -16.77
N GLY A 163 1.54 -0.47 -15.80
CA GLY A 163 0.49 -0.71 -14.82
C GLY A 163 0.21 0.50 -13.96
N ILE A 164 -1.07 0.77 -13.68
CA ILE A 164 -1.53 1.91 -12.86
C ILE A 164 -2.68 1.53 -11.95
N LEU A 165 -2.72 2.17 -10.80
CA LEU A 165 -3.82 2.07 -9.85
C LEU A 165 -4.33 3.45 -9.47
N LEU A 166 -5.63 3.66 -9.61
CA LEU A 166 -6.35 4.73 -8.94
C LEU A 166 -7.02 4.16 -7.68
N SER A 167 -6.57 4.62 -6.51
CA SER A 167 -7.20 4.31 -5.22
C SER A 167 -8.05 5.49 -4.80
N ASN A 168 -9.37 5.32 -4.82
CA ASN A 168 -10.32 6.37 -4.49
C ASN A 168 -10.98 6.11 -3.14
N GLU A 169 -11.19 7.17 -2.39
CA GLU A 169 -11.98 7.15 -1.16
C GLU A 169 -12.76 8.44 -1.04
N PHE A 170 -14.07 8.34 -1.03
CA PHE A 170 -14.96 9.50 -1.03
C PHE A 170 -14.77 10.40 0.20
N ILE A 171 -14.55 9.81 1.38
CA ILE A 171 -14.41 10.57 2.62
C ILE A 171 -12.95 11.06 2.75
N MET A 172 -12.77 12.39 2.65
CA MET A 172 -11.45 13.05 2.64
C MET A 172 -10.51 12.61 3.77
N GLU A 173 -11.00 12.47 5.01
CA GLU A 173 -10.16 12.06 6.14
C GLU A 173 -9.69 10.60 6.00
N ARG A 174 -10.53 9.72 5.47
CA ARG A 174 -10.15 8.35 5.17
C ARG A 174 -9.18 8.30 3.98
N ALA A 175 -9.38 9.13 2.96
CA ALA A 175 -8.46 9.27 1.83
C ALA A 175 -7.05 9.74 2.24
N LYS A 176 -6.95 10.61 3.25
CA LYS A 176 -5.66 11.01 3.84
C LYS A 176 -4.93 9.83 4.51
N ASN A 177 -5.65 8.95 5.20
CA ASN A 177 -5.08 7.75 5.82
C ASN A 177 -4.62 6.76 4.74
N LEU A 178 -5.42 6.55 3.70
CA LEU A 178 -5.05 5.77 2.52
C LEU A 178 -3.75 6.31 1.89
N SER A 179 -3.66 7.63 1.67
CA SER A 179 -2.47 8.27 1.10
C SER A 179 -1.21 8.06 1.93
N LYS A 180 -1.31 8.04 3.28
CA LYS A 180 -0.17 7.72 4.17
C LYS A 180 0.28 6.25 4.02
N ASN A 181 -0.68 5.32 3.92
CA ASN A 181 -0.35 3.91 3.73
C ASN A 181 0.31 3.67 2.36
N VAL A 182 -0.19 4.30 1.29
CA VAL A 182 0.44 4.27 -0.03
C VAL A 182 1.86 4.84 0.02
N GLU A 183 2.06 5.96 0.76
CA GLU A 183 3.37 6.57 0.98
C GLU A 183 4.37 5.60 1.60
N ARG A 184 4.00 5.00 2.72
CA ARG A 184 4.85 4.07 3.47
C ARG A 184 5.24 2.85 2.63
N MET A 185 4.33 2.32 1.82
CA MET A 185 4.61 1.17 0.96
C MET A 185 5.49 1.51 -0.25
N GLY A 186 5.47 2.77 -0.74
CA GLY A 186 6.46 3.28 -1.68
C GLY A 186 6.22 2.98 -3.16
N TYR A 187 5.00 2.67 -3.56
CA TYR A 187 4.65 2.42 -4.97
C TYR A 187 4.56 3.72 -5.79
N SER A 188 5.27 3.78 -6.92
CA SER A 188 5.28 4.96 -7.80
C SER A 188 4.11 5.00 -8.80
N HIS A 189 3.46 3.86 -9.05
CA HIS A 189 2.36 3.71 -10.02
C HIS A 189 0.96 3.82 -9.41
N VAL A 190 0.84 4.45 -8.23
CA VAL A 190 -0.43 4.65 -7.52
C VAL A 190 -0.78 6.13 -7.44
N ALA A 191 -2.03 6.44 -7.79
CA ALA A 191 -2.66 7.73 -7.51
C ALA A 191 -3.76 7.57 -6.44
N VAL A 192 -3.93 8.59 -5.60
CA VAL A 192 -4.99 8.64 -4.57
C VAL A 192 -5.88 9.84 -4.81
N SER A 193 -7.18 9.61 -4.94
CA SER A 193 -8.21 10.64 -5.10
C SER A 193 -9.25 10.61 -3.99
N SER A 194 -10.02 11.70 -3.89
CA SER A 194 -11.23 11.77 -3.07
C SER A 194 -12.34 12.36 -3.93
N CYS A 195 -12.94 11.50 -4.73
CA CYS A 195 -14.00 11.82 -5.68
C CYS A 195 -15.25 10.99 -5.40
N SER A 196 -16.41 11.46 -5.82
CA SER A 196 -17.60 10.60 -5.93
C SER A 196 -17.42 9.60 -7.08
N ALA A 197 -18.19 8.52 -7.07
CA ALA A 197 -18.21 7.54 -8.14
C ALA A 197 -18.70 8.17 -9.47
N GLU A 198 -19.70 9.09 -9.41
CA GLU A 198 -20.21 9.85 -10.53
C GLU A 198 -19.13 10.75 -11.20
N GLU A 199 -18.32 11.46 -10.39
CA GLU A 199 -17.21 12.27 -10.92
C GLU A 199 -16.17 11.44 -11.66
N LEU A 200 -15.90 10.21 -11.18
CA LEU A 200 -14.97 9.29 -11.84
C LEU A 200 -15.57 8.70 -13.12
N GLU A 201 -16.83 8.28 -13.11
CA GLU A 201 -17.51 7.77 -14.29
C GLU A 201 -17.48 8.79 -15.44
N ALA A 202 -17.78 10.06 -15.14
CA ALA A 202 -17.76 11.12 -16.15
C ALA A 202 -16.41 11.29 -16.85
N GLN A 203 -15.29 10.91 -16.20
CA GLN A 203 -13.95 11.09 -16.74
C GLN A 203 -13.34 9.80 -17.32
N PHE A 204 -13.79 8.63 -16.89
CA PHE A 204 -13.16 7.35 -17.21
C PHE A 204 -14.13 6.29 -17.77
N PRO A 205 -15.01 6.59 -18.72
CA PRO A 205 -15.88 5.58 -19.31
C PRO A 205 -15.06 4.50 -20.00
N ALA A 206 -15.35 3.22 -19.73
CA ALA A 206 -14.70 2.04 -20.30
C ALA A 206 -13.15 2.07 -20.23
N PHE A 207 -12.59 2.56 -19.12
CA PHE A 207 -11.17 2.80 -18.99
C PHE A 207 -10.41 1.70 -18.22
N PHE A 208 -10.99 1.21 -17.11
CA PHE A 208 -10.30 0.28 -16.21
C PHE A 208 -10.48 -1.17 -16.65
N SER A 209 -9.37 -1.94 -16.62
CA SER A 209 -9.38 -3.38 -16.88
C SER A 209 -9.74 -4.20 -15.65
N ARG A 210 -9.49 -3.65 -14.46
CA ARG A 210 -9.81 -4.26 -13.16
C ARG A 210 -10.42 -3.22 -12.25
N ILE A 211 -11.63 -3.50 -11.76
CA ILE A 211 -12.30 -2.64 -10.77
C ILE A 211 -12.57 -3.47 -9.51
N LEU A 212 -12.21 -2.92 -8.37
CA LEU A 212 -12.60 -3.40 -7.05
C LEU A 212 -13.59 -2.42 -6.43
N VAL A 213 -14.72 -2.94 -5.99
CA VAL A 213 -15.68 -2.23 -5.15
C VAL A 213 -15.79 -2.98 -3.83
N ASP A 214 -14.90 -2.65 -2.88
CA ASP A 214 -14.99 -3.11 -1.49
C ASP A 214 -15.94 -2.17 -0.76
N ALA A 215 -17.23 -2.44 -0.90
CA ALA A 215 -18.27 -1.49 -0.64
C ALA A 215 -18.47 -1.19 0.86
N PRO A 216 -18.86 0.05 1.22
CA PRO A 216 -19.38 0.32 2.55
C PRO A 216 -20.60 -0.55 2.81
N CYS A 217 -20.63 -1.24 3.96
CA CYS A 217 -21.61 -2.26 4.28
C CYS A 217 -22.02 -2.20 5.77
N SER A 218 -23.00 -3.02 6.16
CA SER A 218 -23.50 -3.10 7.54
C SER A 218 -22.46 -3.63 8.53
N GLY A 219 -21.43 -4.36 8.05
CA GLY A 219 -20.25 -4.73 8.84
C GLY A 219 -20.44 -5.90 9.77
N GLU A 220 -21.37 -6.80 9.53
CA GLU A 220 -21.66 -7.98 10.38
C GLU A 220 -20.45 -8.88 10.57
N GLY A 221 -19.62 -9.01 9.54
CA GLY A 221 -18.36 -9.76 9.59
C GLY A 221 -17.29 -9.14 10.48
N MET A 222 -17.52 -7.94 11.02
CA MET A 222 -16.60 -7.26 11.93
C MET A 222 -17.01 -7.34 13.39
N PHE A 223 -18.12 -7.99 13.72
CA PHE A 223 -18.67 -8.04 15.07
C PHE A 223 -17.67 -8.59 16.12
N ARG A 224 -16.87 -9.55 15.73
CA ARG A 224 -15.83 -10.11 16.61
C ARG A 224 -14.71 -9.12 16.94
N LYS A 225 -14.43 -8.20 16.04
CA LYS A 225 -13.30 -7.26 16.10
C LYS A 225 -13.70 -5.87 16.58
N ASN A 226 -14.95 -5.49 16.33
CA ASN A 226 -15.45 -4.14 16.57
C ASN A 226 -16.83 -4.19 17.25
N PRO A 227 -16.89 -4.10 18.60
CA PRO A 227 -18.15 -4.07 19.34
C PRO A 227 -19.07 -2.89 18.96
N GLU A 228 -18.50 -1.78 18.45
CA GLU A 228 -19.30 -0.63 17.98
C GLU A 228 -20.12 -1.00 16.74
N ALA A 229 -19.63 -1.91 15.90
CA ALA A 229 -20.38 -2.41 14.74
C ALA A 229 -21.67 -3.14 15.15
N ILE A 230 -21.63 -3.85 16.29
CA ILE A 230 -22.81 -4.51 16.86
C ILE A 230 -23.86 -3.49 17.32
N ALA A 231 -23.40 -2.44 18.02
CA ALA A 231 -24.27 -1.39 18.55
C ALA A 231 -24.93 -0.53 17.44
N ASP A 232 -24.25 -0.40 16.31
CA ASP A 232 -24.67 0.40 15.16
C ASP A 232 -25.47 -0.41 14.11
N TRP A 233 -25.58 -1.71 14.30
CA TRP A 233 -26.27 -2.60 13.36
C TRP A 233 -27.79 -2.54 13.52
N SER A 234 -28.49 -2.54 12.40
CA SER A 234 -29.95 -2.68 12.30
C SER A 234 -30.34 -3.12 10.89
N LEU A 235 -31.55 -3.67 10.72
CA LEU A 235 -32.10 -3.99 9.40
C LEU A 235 -32.26 -2.75 8.51
N GLU A 236 -32.54 -1.59 9.11
CA GLU A 236 -32.59 -0.33 8.39
C GLU A 236 -31.21 0.04 7.80
N LYS A 237 -30.14 -0.13 8.60
CA LYS A 237 -28.76 0.08 8.13
C LYS A 237 -28.38 -0.86 7.00
N VAL A 238 -28.76 -2.14 7.07
CA VAL A 238 -28.56 -3.12 5.99
C VAL A 238 -29.21 -2.61 4.70
N SER A 239 -30.48 -2.17 4.77
CA SER A 239 -31.21 -1.64 3.61
C SER A 239 -30.57 -0.37 3.05
N GLN A 240 -30.14 0.56 3.92
CA GLN A 240 -29.42 1.77 3.52
C GLN A 240 -28.10 1.46 2.83
N CYS A 241 -27.32 0.51 3.36
CA CYS A 241 -26.07 0.07 2.74
C CYS A 241 -26.31 -0.56 1.37
N ALA A 242 -27.29 -1.44 1.25
CA ALA A 242 -27.65 -2.05 -0.05
C ALA A 242 -28.06 -0.99 -1.09
N GLY A 243 -28.79 0.06 -0.68
CA GLY A 243 -29.12 1.21 -1.54
C GLY A 243 -27.88 1.96 -2.03
N LEU A 244 -26.98 2.29 -1.12
CA LEU A 244 -25.70 2.97 -1.43
C LEU A 244 -24.80 2.11 -2.34
N GLN A 245 -24.75 0.80 -2.13
CA GLN A 245 -23.98 -0.12 -2.95
C GLN A 245 -24.49 -0.17 -4.39
N ARG A 246 -25.81 -0.15 -4.61
CA ARG A 246 -26.40 -0.07 -5.96
C ARG A 246 -26.01 1.23 -6.67
N ASP A 247 -26.00 2.34 -5.94
CA ASP A 247 -25.56 3.64 -6.48
C ASP A 247 -24.08 3.60 -6.89
N ILE A 248 -23.20 3.15 -6.00
CA ILE A 248 -21.76 3.00 -6.28
C ILE A 248 -21.51 2.08 -7.48
N LEU A 249 -22.16 0.92 -7.55
CA LEU A 249 -21.99 -0.05 -8.63
C LEU A 249 -22.54 0.50 -9.96
N GLY A 250 -23.65 1.25 -9.93
CA GLY A 250 -24.22 1.91 -11.09
C GLY A 250 -23.22 2.82 -11.78
N HIS A 251 -22.36 3.50 -11.02
CA HIS A 251 -21.27 4.33 -11.54
C HIS A 251 -19.98 3.54 -11.83
N ALA A 252 -19.70 2.47 -11.10
CA ALA A 252 -18.49 1.67 -11.30
C ALA A 252 -18.51 0.89 -12.64
N LEU A 253 -19.64 0.29 -12.97
CA LEU A 253 -19.78 -0.59 -14.12
C LEU A 253 -19.56 0.09 -15.48
N PRO A 254 -20.02 1.33 -15.74
CA PRO A 254 -19.67 2.06 -16.96
C PRO A 254 -18.17 2.34 -17.12
N MET A 255 -17.41 2.40 -16.02
CA MET A 255 -15.97 2.59 -16.05
C MET A 255 -15.20 1.31 -16.43
N LEU A 256 -15.84 0.14 -16.33
CA LEU A 256 -15.22 -1.14 -16.68
C LEU A 256 -15.16 -1.28 -18.21
N ARG A 257 -13.96 -1.50 -18.73
CA ARG A 257 -13.78 -1.75 -20.17
C ARG A 257 -14.25 -3.15 -20.58
N GLU A 258 -14.43 -3.35 -21.88
CA GLU A 258 -14.65 -4.68 -22.46
C GLU A 258 -13.56 -5.66 -22.03
N GLY A 259 -13.94 -6.92 -21.75
CA GLY A 259 -13.08 -7.97 -21.24
C GLY A 259 -12.59 -7.76 -19.80
N GLY A 260 -12.88 -6.60 -19.21
CA GLY A 260 -12.45 -6.26 -17.85
C GLY A 260 -13.14 -7.08 -16.76
N LEU A 261 -12.57 -7.10 -15.57
CA LEU A 261 -13.06 -7.83 -14.42
C LEU A 261 -13.44 -6.88 -13.27
N LEU A 262 -14.67 -7.07 -12.76
CA LEU A 262 -15.16 -6.42 -11.54
C LEU A 262 -15.10 -7.44 -10.39
N ALA A 263 -14.53 -7.04 -9.27
CA ALA A 263 -14.70 -7.68 -7.98
C ALA A 263 -15.58 -6.78 -7.10
N TYR A 264 -16.71 -7.31 -6.66
CA TYR A 264 -17.54 -6.70 -5.63
C TYR A 264 -17.32 -7.43 -4.33
N SER A 265 -17.10 -6.72 -3.22
CA SER A 265 -16.88 -7.33 -1.91
C SER A 265 -17.47 -6.51 -0.77
N THR A 266 -17.82 -7.21 0.32
CA THR A 266 -18.34 -6.65 1.57
C THR A 266 -17.77 -7.42 2.76
N CYS A 267 -17.78 -6.80 3.93
CA CYS A 267 -17.53 -7.48 5.19
C CYS A 267 -18.83 -7.74 5.98
N THR A 268 -19.89 -8.16 5.29
CA THR A 268 -21.19 -8.51 5.90
C THR A 268 -21.66 -9.88 5.47
N PHE A 269 -22.66 -10.43 6.17
CA PHE A 269 -23.30 -11.70 5.85
C PHE A 269 -24.73 -11.53 5.29
N SER A 270 -25.18 -10.28 5.17
CA SER A 270 -26.52 -9.93 4.74
C SER A 270 -26.78 -10.32 3.28
N GLU A 271 -27.91 -10.94 2.99
CA GLU A 271 -28.31 -11.34 1.64
C GLU A 271 -28.58 -10.11 0.76
N GLU A 272 -29.17 -9.05 1.33
CA GLU A 272 -29.51 -7.80 0.63
C GLU A 272 -28.28 -7.10 0.08
N GLU A 273 -27.14 -7.25 0.78
CA GLU A 273 -25.87 -6.63 0.42
C GLU A 273 -24.95 -7.57 -0.41
N ASN A 274 -25.25 -8.86 -0.47
CA ASN A 274 -24.42 -9.88 -1.11
C ASN A 274 -25.15 -10.53 -2.31
N GLU A 275 -25.97 -11.54 -2.08
CA GLU A 275 -26.59 -12.31 -3.14
C GLU A 275 -27.60 -11.52 -3.95
N GLU A 276 -28.45 -10.71 -3.30
CA GLU A 276 -29.39 -9.84 -4.01
C GLU A 276 -28.63 -8.78 -4.83
N MET A 277 -27.49 -8.29 -4.34
CA MET A 277 -26.64 -7.37 -5.08
C MET A 277 -26.04 -8.04 -6.32
N ARG A 278 -25.55 -9.28 -6.21
CA ARG A 278 -25.11 -10.07 -7.35
C ARG A 278 -26.22 -10.23 -8.39
N GLU A 279 -27.43 -10.56 -7.95
CA GLU A 279 -28.59 -10.72 -8.85
C GLU A 279 -28.95 -9.41 -9.53
N TRP A 280 -28.95 -8.31 -8.78
CA TRP A 280 -29.18 -6.97 -9.31
C TRP A 280 -28.14 -6.59 -10.37
N ILE A 281 -26.85 -6.88 -10.13
CA ILE A 281 -25.78 -6.63 -11.11
C ILE A 281 -26.08 -7.37 -12.43
N LEU A 282 -26.42 -8.67 -12.37
CA LEU A 282 -26.65 -9.49 -13.55
C LEU A 282 -27.95 -9.09 -14.27
N GLU A 283 -28.98 -8.66 -13.54
CA GLU A 283 -30.22 -8.16 -14.14
C GLU A 283 -30.03 -6.84 -14.90
N LYS A 284 -29.27 -5.91 -14.30
CA LYS A 284 -29.07 -4.56 -14.87
C LYS A 284 -27.99 -4.51 -15.93
N HIS A 285 -27.04 -5.45 -15.89
CA HIS A 285 -25.86 -5.48 -16.74
C HIS A 285 -25.69 -6.85 -17.40
N PRO A 286 -26.56 -7.19 -18.37
CA PRO A 286 -26.55 -8.49 -19.05
C PRO A 286 -25.27 -8.77 -19.85
N GLU A 287 -24.45 -7.71 -20.09
CA GLU A 287 -23.12 -7.83 -20.69
C GLU A 287 -22.07 -8.41 -19.74
N LEU A 288 -22.42 -8.69 -18.47
CA LEU A 288 -21.54 -9.26 -17.48
C LEU A 288 -21.77 -10.77 -17.34
N SER A 289 -20.70 -11.53 -17.36
CA SER A 289 -20.67 -12.95 -17.01
C SER A 289 -20.27 -13.13 -15.56
N PHE A 290 -21.07 -13.85 -14.78
CA PHE A 290 -20.72 -14.23 -13.41
C PHE A 290 -19.65 -15.32 -13.40
N LEU A 291 -18.54 -15.08 -12.70
CA LEU A 291 -17.43 -16.01 -12.60
C LEU A 291 -17.48 -16.89 -11.36
N GLY A 292 -18.12 -16.42 -10.30
CA GLY A 292 -18.26 -17.11 -9.03
C GLY A 292 -18.22 -16.15 -7.85
N GLU A 293 -18.49 -16.68 -6.69
CA GLU A 293 -18.52 -15.94 -5.41
C GLU A 293 -17.88 -16.75 -4.28
N ARG A 294 -17.70 -16.11 -3.14
CA ARG A 294 -17.24 -16.78 -1.94
C ARG A 294 -17.78 -16.12 -0.69
N HIS A 295 -18.22 -16.99 0.25
CA HIS A 295 -18.65 -16.60 1.59
C HIS A 295 -17.63 -17.08 2.61
N LEU A 296 -17.07 -16.16 3.36
CA LEU A 296 -16.14 -16.42 4.45
C LEU A 296 -16.81 -16.03 5.76
N TYR A 297 -17.14 -17.03 6.55
CA TYR A 297 -17.72 -16.89 7.87
C TYR A 297 -16.63 -17.14 8.93
N PHE A 298 -16.88 -16.78 10.19
CA PHE A 298 -15.94 -16.98 11.29
C PHE A 298 -15.51 -18.43 11.49
N HIS A 299 -16.37 -19.40 11.19
CA HIS A 299 -16.12 -20.84 11.40
C HIS A 299 -15.47 -21.55 10.19
N ASN A 300 -15.59 -21.00 8.99
CA ASN A 300 -15.04 -21.61 7.77
C ASN A 300 -13.85 -20.85 7.18
N SER A 301 -13.37 -19.80 7.87
CA SER A 301 -12.22 -19.01 7.48
C SER A 301 -11.28 -18.77 8.65
N VAL A 302 -10.04 -18.38 8.34
CA VAL A 302 -9.05 -18.00 9.36
C VAL A 302 -9.25 -16.56 9.84
N GLY A 303 -9.86 -15.71 9.00
CA GLY A 303 -10.08 -14.28 9.27
C GLY A 303 -11.47 -13.95 9.78
N GLU A 304 -11.87 -12.73 9.52
CA GLU A 304 -13.20 -12.18 9.82
C GLU A 304 -14.19 -12.52 8.70
N GLY A 305 -15.43 -11.99 8.79
CA GLY A 305 -16.42 -12.17 7.74
C GLY A 305 -16.06 -11.41 6.46
N GLN A 306 -16.17 -12.07 5.32
CA GLN A 306 -15.98 -11.46 4.01
C GLN A 306 -16.85 -12.19 2.98
N TYR A 307 -17.47 -11.39 2.12
CA TYR A 307 -18.09 -11.88 0.89
C TYR A 307 -17.39 -11.23 -0.31
N PHE A 308 -17.31 -11.94 -1.43
CA PHE A 308 -17.02 -11.32 -2.71
C PHE A 308 -17.61 -12.13 -3.87
N SER A 309 -17.91 -11.41 -4.94
CA SER A 309 -18.37 -11.95 -6.21
C SER A 309 -17.59 -11.32 -7.36
N LEU A 310 -17.42 -12.09 -8.44
CA LEU A 310 -16.59 -11.71 -9.58
C LEU A 310 -17.40 -11.74 -10.86
N PHE A 311 -17.21 -10.70 -11.68
CA PHE A 311 -17.91 -10.53 -12.95
C PHE A 311 -16.91 -10.14 -14.04
N ARG A 312 -17.11 -10.67 -15.25
CA ARG A 312 -16.32 -10.30 -16.43
C ARG A 312 -17.25 -9.65 -17.46
N LYS A 313 -16.87 -8.49 -17.95
CA LYS A 313 -17.57 -7.82 -19.05
C LYS A 313 -17.21 -8.51 -20.36
N GLU A 314 -18.20 -8.72 -21.22
CA GLU A 314 -17.99 -9.30 -22.54
C GLU A 314 -17.00 -8.44 -23.35
N GLY A 315 -16.34 -9.10 -24.33
CA GLY A 315 -15.37 -8.45 -25.21
C GLY A 315 -13.92 -8.83 -24.93
N LYS A 316 -13.01 -8.11 -25.56
CA LYS A 316 -11.57 -8.38 -25.49
C LYS A 316 -10.94 -7.65 -24.29
N ASP A 317 -10.25 -8.40 -23.41
CA ASP A 317 -9.49 -7.83 -22.29
C ASP A 317 -8.26 -7.04 -22.78
N LEU A 318 -7.71 -6.20 -21.91
CA LEU A 318 -6.46 -5.46 -22.15
C LEU A 318 -5.32 -6.47 -22.34
N GLU A 319 -4.61 -6.41 -23.46
CA GLU A 319 -3.44 -7.24 -23.70
C GLU A 319 -2.14 -6.43 -23.53
N ARG A 320 -1.02 -7.15 -23.38
CA ARG A 320 0.28 -6.51 -23.19
C ARG A 320 0.67 -5.62 -24.38
N GLU A 321 0.31 -6.04 -25.59
CA GLU A 321 0.55 -5.34 -26.86
C GLU A 321 -0.26 -4.04 -26.97
N ASP A 322 -1.36 -3.89 -26.23
CA ASP A 322 -2.15 -2.67 -26.18
C ASP A 322 -1.45 -1.54 -25.40
N VAL A 323 -0.37 -1.86 -24.66
CA VAL A 323 0.41 -0.91 -23.86
C VAL A 323 1.73 -0.56 -24.56
N ASP A 324 1.85 0.66 -25.07
CA ASP A 324 3.07 1.16 -25.70
C ASP A 324 4.12 1.55 -24.64
N ILE A 325 4.93 0.57 -24.21
CA ILE A 325 5.99 0.78 -23.23
C ILE A 325 7.11 1.71 -23.71
N SER A 326 7.28 1.87 -25.02
CA SER A 326 8.31 2.76 -25.55
C SER A 326 8.07 4.24 -25.23
N LYS A 327 6.82 4.57 -24.92
CA LYS A 327 6.38 5.91 -24.50
C LYS A 327 6.36 6.12 -22.99
N LEU A 328 6.65 5.08 -22.21
CA LEU A 328 6.69 5.21 -20.75
C LEU A 328 7.91 6.05 -20.35
N SER A 329 7.67 7.00 -19.47
CA SER A 329 8.68 7.88 -18.90
C SER A 329 8.26 8.30 -17.52
N MET A 330 9.18 8.85 -16.75
CA MET A 330 8.88 9.44 -15.47
C MET A 330 8.73 10.96 -15.60
N LEU A 331 7.74 11.52 -14.99
CA LEU A 331 7.36 12.93 -15.09
C LEU A 331 7.44 13.64 -13.74
N TRP A 332 7.64 14.96 -13.81
CA TRP A 332 7.59 15.85 -12.65
C TRP A 332 6.32 16.69 -12.68
N GLU A 333 5.63 16.75 -11.54
CA GLU A 333 4.43 17.57 -11.37
C GLU A 333 4.48 18.32 -10.04
N LYS A 334 4.23 19.63 -10.08
CA LYS A 334 4.01 20.43 -8.88
C LYS A 334 2.51 20.46 -8.56
N LYS A 335 2.12 19.89 -7.44
CA LYS A 335 0.73 19.95 -6.95
C LYS A 335 0.72 20.48 -5.52
N ALA A 336 0.01 21.60 -5.31
CA ALA A 336 0.00 22.33 -4.04
C ALA A 336 1.42 22.62 -3.52
N LYS A 337 1.77 22.08 -2.35
CA LYS A 337 3.05 22.26 -1.66
C LYS A 337 4.06 21.14 -1.87
N LYS A 338 3.87 20.29 -2.90
CA LYS A 338 4.72 19.13 -3.17
C LYS A 338 5.12 19.07 -4.64
N TYR A 339 6.32 18.53 -4.90
CA TYR A 339 6.71 18.02 -6.21
C TYR A 339 6.63 16.50 -6.19
N PHE A 340 5.90 15.97 -7.16
CA PHE A 340 5.74 14.54 -7.37
C PHE A 340 6.57 14.07 -8.56
N TYR A 341 7.07 12.84 -8.45
CA TYR A 341 7.70 12.09 -9.53
C TYR A 341 6.90 10.82 -9.78
N TYR A 342 6.40 10.63 -10.99
CA TYR A 342 5.42 9.59 -11.30
C TYR A 342 5.56 9.10 -12.74
N PRO A 343 5.16 7.85 -13.05
CA PRO A 343 5.17 7.33 -14.41
C PRO A 343 4.14 8.03 -15.28
N SER A 344 4.50 8.27 -16.55
CA SER A 344 3.65 8.98 -17.53
C SER A 344 2.27 8.33 -17.73
N SER A 345 2.15 7.03 -17.44
CA SER A 345 0.88 6.30 -17.44
C SER A 345 -0.15 6.86 -16.46
N LEU A 346 0.27 7.48 -15.35
CA LEU A 346 -0.63 8.15 -14.39
C LEU A 346 -1.11 9.54 -14.85
N LYS A 347 -0.57 10.07 -15.95
CA LYS A 347 -0.92 11.43 -16.43
C LYS A 347 -2.42 11.60 -16.69
N CYS A 348 -3.11 10.51 -17.05
CA CYS A 348 -4.57 10.49 -17.26
C CYS A 348 -5.38 10.93 -16.03
N PHE A 349 -4.82 10.83 -14.82
CA PHE A 349 -5.50 11.18 -13.57
C PHE A 349 -5.27 12.62 -13.11
N LEU A 350 -4.49 13.44 -13.82
CA LEU A 350 -4.14 14.81 -13.39
C LEU A 350 -5.34 15.77 -13.30
N SER A 351 -6.43 15.49 -14.01
CA SER A 351 -7.68 16.25 -13.94
C SER A 351 -8.40 16.08 -12.60
N LEU A 352 -8.10 15.02 -11.86
CA LEU A 352 -8.76 14.73 -10.59
C LEU A 352 -8.22 15.58 -9.43
N PRO A 353 -9.00 15.75 -8.35
CA PRO A 353 -8.53 16.31 -7.08
C PRO A 353 -7.67 15.28 -6.32
N LEU A 354 -6.46 15.03 -6.83
CA LEU A 354 -5.55 14.04 -6.26
C LEU A 354 -4.94 14.50 -4.93
N LEU A 355 -4.92 13.63 -3.94
CA LEU A 355 -4.10 13.76 -2.73
C LEU A 355 -2.66 13.34 -2.99
N ARG A 356 -2.47 12.39 -3.92
CA ARG A 356 -1.18 11.81 -4.28
C ARG A 356 -1.17 11.36 -5.74
N ILE A 357 -0.01 11.51 -6.37
CA ILE A 357 0.31 10.88 -7.65
C ILE A 357 1.78 10.43 -7.61
N GLY A 358 2.02 9.13 -7.65
CA GLY A 358 3.37 8.60 -7.50
C GLY A 358 4.03 8.97 -6.18
N ILE A 359 5.31 9.36 -6.22
CA ILE A 359 6.15 9.65 -5.06
C ILE A 359 6.34 11.16 -4.88
N ALA A 360 6.01 11.68 -3.70
CA ALA A 360 6.38 13.05 -3.35
C ALA A 360 7.89 13.12 -3.08
N VAL A 361 8.59 13.96 -3.82
CA VAL A 361 10.06 14.11 -3.73
C VAL A 361 10.45 15.33 -2.91
N LEU A 362 9.74 16.43 -3.10
CA LEU A 362 9.98 17.69 -2.39
C LEU A 362 8.68 18.20 -1.76
N GLU A 363 8.81 18.82 -0.60
CA GLU A 363 7.74 19.52 0.10
C GLU A 363 8.14 20.96 0.42
N GLU A 364 7.17 21.90 0.36
CA GLU A 364 7.41 23.29 0.68
C GLU A 364 7.60 23.46 2.20
N GLY A 365 8.85 23.73 2.61
CA GLY A 365 9.20 24.08 3.97
C GLY A 365 8.95 25.57 4.27
N LYS A 366 9.29 26.01 5.48
CA LYS A 366 9.09 27.41 5.91
C LYS A 366 9.93 28.42 5.13
N LYS A 367 11.12 28.04 4.67
CA LYS A 367 12.09 28.94 4.00
C LYS A 367 12.51 28.46 2.62
N SER A 368 12.44 27.17 2.37
CA SER A 368 12.90 26.53 1.12
C SER A 368 12.17 25.22 0.91
N TRP A 369 12.34 24.64 -0.27
CA TRP A 369 11.92 23.25 -0.52
C TRP A 369 12.78 22.30 0.31
N GLU A 370 12.15 21.30 0.89
CA GLU A 370 12.76 20.24 1.70
C GLU A 370 12.50 18.87 1.05
N TRP A 371 13.39 17.91 1.31
CA TRP A 371 13.19 16.55 0.86
C TRP A 371 11.98 15.92 1.55
N SER A 372 11.06 15.36 0.77
CA SER A 372 9.89 14.67 1.31
C SER A 372 10.30 13.34 1.93
N HIS A 373 9.69 13.01 3.06
CA HIS A 373 9.83 11.68 3.67
C HIS A 373 9.37 10.55 2.73
N SER A 374 8.37 10.82 1.90
CA SER A 374 7.88 9.89 0.88
C SER A 374 8.97 9.36 -0.05
N LEU A 375 9.96 10.20 -0.38
CA LEU A 375 11.09 9.80 -1.23
C LEU A 375 11.91 8.67 -0.60
N SER A 376 12.10 8.67 0.72
CA SER A 376 12.86 7.61 1.39
C SER A 376 12.22 6.22 1.24
N HIS A 377 10.90 6.17 1.11
CA HIS A 377 10.14 4.93 0.96
C HIS A 377 10.00 4.43 -0.48
N ALA A 378 10.42 5.23 -1.47
CA ALA A 378 10.28 4.83 -2.87
C ALA A 378 11.03 3.52 -3.17
N ILE A 379 10.33 2.55 -3.72
CA ILE A 379 10.89 1.23 -4.05
C ILE A 379 12.03 1.37 -5.08
N ASP A 380 11.85 2.25 -6.06
CA ASP A 380 12.79 2.47 -7.16
C ASP A 380 13.87 3.52 -6.86
N LEU A 381 13.97 4.03 -5.63
CA LEU A 381 14.91 5.11 -5.28
C LEU A 381 16.36 4.85 -5.74
N PRO A 382 16.91 3.63 -5.66
CA PRO A 382 18.27 3.35 -6.17
C PRO A 382 18.45 3.63 -7.66
N LYS A 383 17.38 3.62 -8.47
CA LYS A 383 17.41 3.84 -9.91
C LYS A 383 17.26 5.33 -10.29
N TRP A 384 17.08 6.24 -9.35
CA TRP A 384 16.71 7.63 -9.60
C TRP A 384 17.88 8.61 -9.71
N GLY A 385 19.13 8.16 -9.72
CA GLY A 385 20.31 9.02 -9.80
C GLY A 385 20.19 10.12 -10.86
N ASP A 386 19.86 9.76 -12.09
CA ASP A 386 19.70 10.70 -13.21
C ASP A 386 18.45 11.59 -13.07
N ALA A 387 17.38 11.07 -12.44
CA ALA A 387 16.15 11.83 -12.22
C ALA A 387 16.37 12.97 -11.22
N LEU A 388 17.13 12.73 -10.16
CA LEU A 388 17.43 13.75 -9.15
C LEU A 388 18.32 14.87 -9.68
N THR A 389 19.04 14.67 -10.78
CA THR A 389 19.78 15.74 -11.47
C THR A 389 18.88 16.74 -12.20
N LYS A 390 17.64 16.35 -12.50
CA LYS A 390 16.63 17.16 -13.22
C LYS A 390 15.64 17.88 -12.30
N LEU A 391 15.98 18.00 -11.01
CA LEU A 391 15.17 18.69 -10.03
C LEU A 391 14.91 20.16 -10.39
N PRO A 392 13.76 20.74 -9.99
CA PRO A 392 13.48 22.17 -10.16
C PRO A 392 14.60 23.05 -9.58
N GLU A 393 14.84 24.22 -10.18
CA GLU A 393 15.93 25.15 -9.79
C GLU A 393 15.96 25.55 -8.29
N LYS A 394 14.83 25.49 -7.63
CA LYS A 394 14.68 25.82 -6.20
C LYS A 394 14.84 24.63 -5.26
N SER A 395 15.31 23.49 -5.73
CA SER A 395 15.53 22.32 -4.88
C SER A 395 16.66 22.52 -3.87
N PRO A 396 16.67 21.79 -2.75
CA PRO A 396 17.75 21.88 -1.78
C PRO A 396 19.13 21.68 -2.43
N GLU A 397 20.11 22.48 -2.04
CA GLU A 397 21.50 22.40 -2.54
C GLU A 397 22.25 21.15 -2.04
N THR A 398 21.58 20.11 -1.64
CA THR A 398 22.21 18.90 -1.10
C THR A 398 22.90 18.13 -2.21
N LYS A 399 24.22 18.21 -2.23
CA LYS A 399 25.05 17.59 -3.27
C LYS A 399 25.32 16.11 -3.06
N LEU A 400 25.15 15.60 -1.85
CA LEU A 400 25.55 14.24 -1.49
C LEU A 400 24.48 13.56 -0.65
N LEU A 401 24.09 12.36 -1.05
CA LEU A 401 23.25 11.47 -0.27
C LEU A 401 24.11 10.32 0.26
N TYR A 402 24.18 10.21 1.58
CA TYR A 402 24.78 9.07 2.27
C TYR A 402 23.75 8.01 2.57
N ARG A 403 24.20 6.79 2.79
CA ARG A 403 23.40 5.70 3.38
C ARG A 403 24.01 5.32 4.71
N LEU A 404 23.22 5.34 5.76
CA LEU A 404 23.52 4.79 7.06
C LEU A 404 22.75 3.47 7.22
N SER A 405 23.45 2.35 7.26
CA SER A 405 22.85 1.02 7.41
C SER A 405 22.99 0.55 8.85
N LEU A 406 21.89 0.45 9.57
CA LEU A 406 21.80 -0.09 10.93
C LEU A 406 21.22 -1.50 10.87
N SER A 407 21.60 -2.38 11.81
CA SER A 407 20.93 -3.67 11.99
C SER A 407 19.63 -3.50 12.77
N GLY A 408 18.69 -4.45 12.63
CA GLY A 408 17.44 -4.44 13.40
C GLY A 408 17.63 -4.47 14.92
N GLU A 409 18.76 -4.95 15.39
CA GLU A 409 19.14 -5.02 16.82
C GLU A 409 19.83 -3.74 17.32
N ASP A 410 20.16 -2.81 16.43
CA ASP A 410 20.83 -1.56 16.80
C ASP A 410 19.85 -0.61 17.52
N ARG A 411 20.14 -0.27 18.75
CA ARG A 411 19.31 0.65 19.57
C ARG A 411 19.12 2.02 18.94
N ARG A 412 19.98 2.44 18.02
CA ARG A 412 19.84 3.68 17.26
C ARG A 412 18.63 3.68 16.32
N VAL A 413 18.14 2.50 15.90
CA VAL A 413 16.92 2.35 15.11
C VAL A 413 15.71 2.88 15.91
N GLU A 414 15.54 2.42 17.13
CA GLU A 414 14.46 2.91 18.02
C GLU A 414 14.63 4.41 18.32
N ALA A 415 15.83 4.86 18.63
CA ALA A 415 16.12 6.26 18.88
C ALA A 415 15.76 7.13 17.66
N TYR A 416 16.07 6.66 16.45
CA TYR A 416 15.71 7.33 15.21
C TYR A 416 14.19 7.39 15.01
N LEU A 417 13.46 6.31 15.18
CA LEU A 417 11.99 6.28 15.04
C LEU A 417 11.28 7.15 16.10
N ASN A 418 11.89 7.31 17.27
CA ASN A 418 11.47 8.27 18.30
C ASN A 418 11.80 9.73 17.97
N GLY A 419 12.49 10.00 16.87
CA GLY A 419 12.87 11.34 16.41
C GLY A 419 14.07 11.93 17.13
N GLN A 420 14.91 11.10 17.77
CA GLN A 420 16.13 11.51 18.45
C GLN A 420 17.28 11.69 17.46
N GLU A 421 18.24 12.53 17.81
CA GLU A 421 19.53 12.61 17.13
C GLU A 421 20.38 11.39 17.53
N ILE A 422 21.07 10.79 16.57
CA ILE A 422 21.93 9.62 16.81
C ILE A 422 23.38 9.93 16.49
N ALA A 423 24.30 9.32 17.24
CA ALA A 423 25.73 9.36 16.96
C ALA A 423 26.05 8.44 15.79
N VAL A 424 26.90 8.90 14.88
CA VAL A 424 27.28 8.15 13.65
C VAL A 424 28.73 8.46 13.34
N GLU A 425 29.56 7.41 13.26
CA GLU A 425 30.94 7.54 12.80
C GLU A 425 30.96 7.72 11.28
N GLN A 426 31.96 8.45 10.77
CA GLN A 426 32.03 8.77 9.34
C GLN A 426 32.20 7.51 8.49
N GLU A 427 32.87 6.50 8.99
CA GLU A 427 33.10 5.22 8.34
C GLU A 427 31.83 4.37 8.18
N GLU A 428 30.77 4.66 8.96
CA GLU A 428 29.47 4.01 8.83
C GLU A 428 28.65 4.55 7.64
N LEU A 429 29.03 5.73 7.14
CA LEU A 429 28.34 6.40 6.01
C LEU A 429 28.94 5.95 4.69
N ARG A 430 28.10 5.45 3.80
CA ARG A 430 28.47 5.09 2.43
C ARG A 430 27.85 6.08 1.44
N ASN A 431 28.57 6.44 0.40
CA ASN A 431 28.03 7.23 -0.70
C ASN A 431 26.91 6.44 -1.40
N PHE A 432 25.72 7.02 -1.47
CA PHE A 432 24.54 6.35 -2.01
C PHE A 432 24.07 6.93 -3.34
N LEU A 433 24.04 8.28 -3.44
CA LEU A 433 23.64 9.00 -4.65
C LEU A 433 24.41 10.33 -4.70
N ILE A 434 25.02 10.61 -5.85
CA ILE A 434 25.66 11.88 -6.13
C ILE A 434 24.77 12.66 -7.08
N ALA A 435 24.02 13.62 -6.55
CA ALA A 435 23.31 14.61 -7.39
C ALA A 435 24.28 15.73 -7.74
N ASP A 436 25.06 15.56 -8.79
CA ASP A 436 26.01 16.57 -9.25
C ASP A 436 25.26 17.62 -10.12
N ARG A 437 24.81 18.72 -9.51
CA ARG A 437 24.42 19.90 -10.23
C ARG A 437 25.68 20.59 -10.73
N LYS A 438 26.10 20.31 -11.97
CA LYS A 438 26.99 21.23 -12.69
C LYS A 438 26.29 22.58 -12.80
N VAL A 439 26.69 23.51 -11.93
CA VAL A 439 26.37 24.92 -12.09
C VAL A 439 26.85 25.32 -13.48
N LYS A 440 25.93 25.72 -14.37
CA LYS A 440 26.27 26.39 -15.62
C LYS A 440 26.91 27.74 -15.27
N GLY A 441 28.19 27.71 -14.98
CA GLY A 441 29.04 28.87 -14.86
C GLY A 441 29.92 28.94 -16.08
N ASN A 442 29.71 29.98 -16.92
CA ASN A 442 30.56 30.55 -17.94
C ASN A 442 31.81 29.75 -18.36
N SER A 443 31.70 28.97 -19.39
CA SER A 443 32.87 28.45 -20.10
C SER A 443 33.56 29.59 -20.86
N LYS A 444 34.47 30.33 -20.26
CA LYS A 444 35.54 30.97 -20.99
C LYS A 444 36.55 29.89 -21.41
N LYS A 445 36.66 29.69 -22.70
CA LYS A 445 37.72 28.88 -23.33
C LYS A 445 39.07 29.42 -22.80
N SER A 446 39.85 28.59 -22.12
CA SER A 446 41.29 28.81 -21.95
C SER A 446 42.01 27.62 -22.57
N ASN A 447 42.76 27.92 -23.62
CA ASN A 447 43.78 27.04 -24.22
C ASN A 447 44.76 26.62 -23.11
N ILE A 448 45.02 25.32 -23.02
CA ILE A 448 46.08 24.80 -22.18
C ILE A 448 47.17 24.32 -23.12
N GLU A 449 48.23 25.10 -23.20
CA GLU A 449 49.57 24.64 -23.56
C GLU A 449 50.25 24.08 -22.29
N SER A 450 50.98 23.03 -22.52
CA SER A 450 51.76 22.26 -21.59
C SER A 450 52.85 23.08 -20.87
N ASP A 451 52.93 22.98 -19.56
CA ASP A 451 54.24 23.00 -18.90
C ASP A 451 54.23 22.20 -17.58
N LYS A 452 55.22 21.29 -17.54
CA LYS A 452 55.57 20.49 -16.37
C LYS A 452 56.37 21.38 -15.39
N LYS A 453 55.95 21.48 -14.11
CA LYS A 453 56.78 21.36 -12.91
C LYS A 453 56.05 21.91 -11.67
N SER A 454 56.13 21.10 -10.65
CA SER A 454 56.24 21.30 -9.21
C SER A 454 55.08 20.71 -8.40
N ASP A 455 55.41 19.55 -7.87
CA ASP A 455 54.73 18.84 -6.76
C ASP A 455 54.76 19.68 -5.47
N LYS A 456 53.74 19.35 -4.66
CA LYS A 456 53.63 19.63 -3.20
C LYS A 456 53.05 21.00 -2.84
N GLU A 457 51.74 20.95 -2.55
CA GLU A 457 51.04 21.71 -1.52
C GLU A 457 49.56 21.98 -1.83
N SER A 458 48.81 21.02 -2.45
CA SER A 458 47.38 21.18 -2.66
C SER A 458 46.48 20.10 -2.09
N ASP A 459 47.02 19.14 -1.31
CA ASP A 459 46.23 18.01 -0.79
C ASP A 459 45.59 18.24 0.58
N LYS A 460 45.59 19.44 1.13
CA LYS A 460 45.02 19.72 2.47
C LYS A 460 43.71 20.53 2.46
N GLU A 461 43.22 21.04 1.35
CA GLU A 461 41.96 21.80 1.32
C GLU A 461 40.76 21.05 0.74
N SER A 462 40.95 19.89 0.08
CA SER A 462 39.84 19.09 -0.47
C SER A 462 39.15 18.17 0.55
N ASP A 463 39.76 17.89 1.70
CA ASP A 463 39.25 16.95 2.71
C ASP A 463 38.29 17.57 3.75
N LYS A 464 38.12 18.91 3.77
CA LYS A 464 37.23 19.55 4.74
C LYS A 464 35.79 19.79 4.30
N GLU A 465 35.43 19.49 3.05
CA GLU A 465 34.04 19.67 2.53
C GLU A 465 33.13 18.46 2.73
N SER A 466 33.65 17.32 3.21
CA SER A 466 32.98 16.03 3.25
C SER A 466 32.16 15.71 4.53
N ASP A 467 32.21 16.56 5.54
CA ASP A 467 31.67 16.22 6.88
C ASP A 467 30.16 16.55 7.09
N LYS A 468 29.40 16.80 6.04
CA LYS A 468 27.97 17.12 6.16
C LYS A 468 27.18 16.73 4.93
N GLY A 469 25.98 16.21 5.12
CA GLY A 469 25.09 15.85 4.01
C GLY A 469 23.81 15.20 4.46
N LEU A 470 22.92 14.98 3.49
CA LEU A 470 21.69 14.20 3.71
C LEU A 470 22.05 12.70 3.74
N ALA A 471 21.52 11.97 4.70
CA ALA A 471 21.70 10.54 4.81
C ALA A 471 20.35 9.81 4.81
N LEU A 472 20.24 8.74 4.02
CA LEU A 472 19.16 7.77 4.10
C LEU A 472 19.49 6.79 5.23
N CYS A 473 18.67 6.78 6.27
CA CYS A 473 18.77 5.81 7.36
C CYS A 473 18.01 4.53 6.99
N THR A 474 18.65 3.37 7.11
CA THR A 474 18.04 2.08 6.82
C THR A 474 18.17 1.13 8.02
N CYS A 475 17.24 0.17 8.12
CA CYS A 475 17.28 -0.95 9.06
C CYS A 475 17.35 -2.23 8.24
N ASP A 476 18.40 -3.03 8.43
CA ASP A 476 18.69 -4.23 7.63
C ASP A 476 18.55 -3.99 6.11
N GLY A 477 19.00 -2.83 5.64
CA GLY A 477 18.87 -2.43 4.24
C GLY A 477 17.54 -1.75 3.87
N LEU A 478 16.47 -1.89 4.65
CA LEU A 478 15.17 -1.28 4.38
C LEU A 478 15.11 0.19 4.81
N PRO A 479 14.58 1.10 3.98
CA PRO A 479 14.62 2.52 4.25
C PRO A 479 13.65 2.93 5.35
N LEU A 480 14.13 3.71 6.33
CA LEU A 480 13.33 4.29 7.40
C LEU A 480 13.02 5.77 7.16
N GLY A 481 13.97 6.53 6.62
CA GLY A 481 13.81 7.96 6.44
C GLY A 481 15.13 8.70 6.28
N PHE A 482 15.08 10.03 6.26
CA PHE A 482 16.26 10.86 6.10
C PHE A 482 16.74 11.46 7.42
N GLY A 483 18.05 11.71 7.51
CA GLY A 483 18.70 12.51 8.51
C GLY A 483 19.72 13.44 7.87
N TYR A 484 20.13 14.48 8.58
CA TYR A 484 21.19 15.38 8.15
C TYR A 484 22.43 15.12 9.01
N TYR A 485 23.45 14.52 8.39
CA TYR A 485 24.73 14.24 9.04
C TYR A 485 25.61 15.50 9.14
N ARG A 486 26.19 15.71 10.29
CA ARG A 486 27.19 16.75 10.53
C ARG A 486 28.01 16.43 11.78
N ASN A 487 29.34 16.40 11.65
CA ASN A 487 30.28 16.30 12.77
C ASN A 487 29.98 15.12 13.73
N GLY A 488 29.86 13.90 13.21
CA GLY A 488 29.65 12.71 14.05
C GLY A 488 28.21 12.53 14.55
N ARG A 489 27.26 13.33 14.07
CA ARG A 489 25.86 13.24 14.48
C ARG A 489 24.91 13.28 13.30
N LEU A 490 23.89 12.46 13.35
CA LEU A 490 22.77 12.47 12.41
C LEU A 490 21.57 13.16 13.06
N ARG A 491 21.31 14.42 12.64
CA ARG A 491 20.11 15.15 13.01
C ARG A 491 18.91 14.49 12.33
N ASN A 492 17.95 14.09 13.12
CA ASN A 492 16.77 13.36 12.66
C ASN A 492 15.81 14.23 11.86
N LEU A 493 15.41 13.78 10.65
CA LEU A 493 14.39 14.42 9.80
C LEU A 493 13.09 13.62 9.77
N TYR A 494 12.97 12.56 10.57
CA TYR A 494 11.77 11.73 10.67
C TYR A 494 10.55 12.54 11.10
N PRO A 495 9.40 12.46 10.39
CA PRO A 495 8.27 13.35 10.62
C PRO A 495 7.69 13.23 12.03
N LYS A 496 7.44 14.36 12.68
CA LYS A 496 6.94 14.39 14.06
C LYS A 496 5.60 13.66 14.27
N GLY A 497 4.75 13.62 13.23
CA GLY A 497 3.41 13.04 13.30
C GLY A 497 3.35 11.51 13.30
N ILE A 498 4.48 10.85 12.97
CA ILE A 498 4.57 9.38 12.88
C ILE A 498 5.63 8.80 13.82
N ARG A 499 6.23 9.63 14.70
CA ARG A 499 7.21 9.16 15.70
C ARG A 499 6.56 8.20 16.69
N PHE A 500 7.32 7.20 17.08
CA PHE A 500 6.91 6.33 18.18
C PHE A 500 6.79 7.19 19.45
N LYS A 501 5.62 7.20 20.04
CA LYS A 501 5.43 7.85 21.34
C LYS A 501 5.66 6.79 22.41
N LYS A 502 6.57 7.09 23.33
CA LYS A 502 6.69 6.32 24.58
C LYS A 502 5.44 6.49 25.42
#